data_8c4601e4025c46c158864b26833c9b3a
#
_entry.id   8c4601e4025c46c158864b26833c9b3a
#
_cell.length_a   1.000
_cell.length_b   1.000
_cell.length_c   1.000
_cell.angle_alpha   90.00
_cell.angle_beta   90.00
_cell.angle_gamma   90.00
#
_symmetry.space_group_name_H-M   'P 1'
#
loop_
_entity.id
_entity.type
_entity.pdbx_description
1 polymer ?
#
loop_
_entity_poly.entity_id
_entity_poly.type
_entity_poly.pdbx_seq_one_letter_code
_entity_poly.pdbx_strand_id
1 'polypeptide(L)'
;CRFNFTDSGLFYTFVHQLEIACISSLLSVIICYSHRHHNTYISLQNLALKKKGIFFIMFKCQPGYTLRKIKGINYLLPYGQQIADLKKGFVLNETSTFLWNVLQHHEGAEPQQLAEILARTYQLDESYYPELLKDVTDFLTQLTAMGMITEDLHLISSIPSVSMIIAGICIKLYGSAELISPNFKPFYHEFSDDDTSQEIELVTTPPPSRCYGQVLLQNSEMTVFENPDRYVVLFPQMQNLYEAHMLKDSTYVRIYCHPQVSETNIENLFHAIRLFFLFTAQRNGLFAIHSASVLYQGKAWLFSGHSGMGKSTHTALWHELFDTPYLNGDLNLLGLHKDHIIAYGIPWCGTSGIFTAEAYELGGIILLGRDLQTDYLEELNPSEKILRVMQRMISPAWTERQLSENLFFAGEIADRVPVLHLLCTKNFSAACVMKNTIDQLEELQ
;
A
#
# COMPACT_ATOMS: atom_id res chain seq x y z
N CYS A 1 -17.62 -31.36 -5.42
CA CYS A 1 -18.68 -31.04 -4.44
C CYS A 1 -18.54 -29.61 -4.01
N ARG A 2 -19.57 -28.83 -4.17
CA ARG A 2 -19.58 -27.41 -3.72
C ARG A 2 -19.92 -27.40 -2.24
N PHE A 3 -19.19 -26.66 -1.43
CA PHE A 3 -19.63 -26.23 -0.12
C PHE A 3 -20.87 -25.35 -0.28
N ASN A 4 -22.00 -25.94 -0.57
CA ASN A 4 -23.25 -25.22 -0.41
C ASN A 4 -23.65 -25.37 1.05
N PHE A 5 -23.95 -24.25 1.69
CA PHE A 5 -24.43 -24.24 3.08
C PHE A 5 -25.71 -25.08 3.28
N THR A 6 -26.29 -25.61 2.21
CA THR A 6 -27.53 -26.37 2.24
C THR A 6 -27.46 -27.80 1.67
N ASP A 7 -26.44 -28.16 0.83
CA ASP A 7 -26.36 -29.53 0.29
C ASP A 7 -24.94 -29.78 -0.26
N SER A 8 -24.20 -30.69 0.32
CA SER A 8 -22.94 -31.20 -0.22
C SER A 8 -22.99 -32.74 -0.38
N GLY A 9 -23.01 -33.18 -1.62
CA GLY A 9 -23.15 -34.58 -1.97
C GLY A 9 -22.02 -35.52 -1.52
N LEU A 10 -20.78 -35.02 -1.39
CA LEU A 10 -19.62 -35.87 -0.99
C LEU A 10 -19.61 -36.18 0.52
N PHE A 11 -20.04 -35.27 1.36
CA PHE A 11 -20.09 -35.49 2.80
C PHE A 11 -21.25 -36.40 3.24
N TYR A 12 -22.34 -36.46 2.47
CA TYR A 12 -23.47 -37.32 2.80
C TYR A 12 -23.15 -38.82 2.68
N THR A 13 -22.27 -39.17 1.75
CA THR A 13 -21.89 -40.56 1.52
C THR A 13 -20.90 -41.10 2.58
N PHE A 14 -20.04 -40.20 3.11
CA PHE A 14 -19.03 -40.59 4.12
C PHE A 14 -19.56 -40.56 5.56
N VAL A 15 -20.44 -39.61 5.87
CA VAL A 15 -21.04 -39.51 7.22
C VAL A 15 -21.93 -40.68 7.56
N HIS A 16 -22.53 -41.33 6.56
CA HIS A 16 -23.38 -42.54 6.79
C HIS A 16 -22.59 -43.81 7.12
N GLN A 17 -21.26 -43.82 6.93
CA GLN A 17 -20.42 -44.96 7.34
C GLN A 17 -19.70 -44.76 8.69
N LEU A 18 -19.74 -43.58 9.28
CA LEU A 18 -19.16 -43.25 10.58
C LEU A 18 -20.24 -42.95 11.63
N GLU A 19 -21.20 -43.85 11.78
CA GLU A 19 -21.97 -43.90 13.01
C GLU A 19 -21.06 -44.40 14.13
N ILE A 20 -21.05 -43.61 15.22
CA ILE A 20 -20.72 -43.97 16.59
C ILE A 20 -19.26 -43.76 17.03
N ALA A 21 -19.16 -42.97 17.99
CA ALA A 21 -18.58 -43.14 19.33
C ALA A 21 -17.74 -41.93 19.80
N CYS A 22 -18.21 -41.33 20.86
CA CYS A 22 -17.42 -40.58 21.89
C CYS A 22 -16.30 -39.66 21.40
N ILE A 23 -16.66 -38.56 20.75
CA ILE A 23 -15.65 -37.56 20.32
C ILE A 23 -15.41 -36.48 21.37
N SER A 24 -16.29 -36.25 22.34
CA SER A 24 -16.15 -35.14 23.30
C SER A 24 -15.04 -35.32 24.36
N SER A 25 -14.60 -36.54 24.62
CA SER A 25 -13.52 -36.82 25.59
C SER A 25 -12.14 -36.98 24.95
N LEU A 26 -12.05 -37.24 23.65
CA LEU A 26 -10.78 -37.38 22.93
C LEU A 26 -10.20 -36.04 22.48
N LEU A 27 -11.03 -35.05 22.19
CA LEU A 27 -10.58 -33.73 21.77
C LEU A 27 -9.73 -32.99 22.83
N SER A 28 -10.10 -33.14 24.11
CA SER A 28 -9.33 -32.50 25.21
C SER A 28 -7.95 -33.10 25.44
N VAL A 29 -7.78 -34.40 25.15
CA VAL A 29 -6.51 -35.14 25.37
C VAL A 29 -5.57 -34.95 24.17
N ILE A 30 -6.10 -34.89 22.95
CA ILE A 30 -5.30 -34.69 21.72
C ILE A 30 -4.76 -33.29 21.64
N ILE A 31 -5.50 -32.28 22.08
CA ILE A 31 -5.05 -30.87 22.10
C ILE A 31 -3.86 -30.66 23.07
N CYS A 32 -3.84 -31.32 24.23
CA CYS A 32 -2.74 -31.20 25.19
C CYS A 32 -1.43 -31.91 24.80
N TYR A 33 -1.50 -33.02 24.01
CA TYR A 33 -0.30 -33.78 23.63
C TYR A 33 0.39 -33.28 22.36
N SER A 34 -0.35 -32.57 21.50
CA SER A 34 0.12 -32.02 20.21
C SER A 34 1.00 -30.77 20.37
N HIS A 35 0.84 -29.99 21.43
CA HIS A 35 1.48 -28.65 21.56
C HIS A 35 3.02 -28.68 21.71
N ARG A 36 3.66 -29.75 22.09
CA ARG A 36 5.14 -29.78 22.31
C ARG A 36 5.97 -30.34 21.15
N HIS A 37 5.42 -31.17 20.29
CA HIS A 37 6.18 -31.80 19.19
C HIS A 37 5.74 -31.37 17.79
N HIS A 38 4.59 -30.68 17.65
CA HIS A 38 4.01 -30.31 16.37
C HIS A 38 4.57 -28.99 15.80
N ASN A 39 4.92 -28.03 16.65
CA ASN A 39 5.48 -26.74 16.18
C ASN A 39 6.81 -26.88 15.46
N THR A 40 7.62 -27.90 15.78
CA THR A 40 8.92 -28.13 15.12
C THR A 40 8.77 -28.82 13.76
N TYR A 41 7.78 -29.67 13.57
CA TYR A 41 7.58 -30.38 12.28
C TYR A 41 6.87 -29.50 11.25
N ILE A 42 5.89 -28.73 11.68
CA ILE A 42 5.18 -27.74 10.83
C ILE A 42 6.14 -26.61 10.42
N SER A 43 7.04 -26.15 11.32
CA SER A 43 8.02 -25.14 10.98
C SER A 43 9.05 -25.64 9.95
N LEU A 44 9.43 -26.91 9.99
CA LEU A 44 10.39 -27.50 9.03
C LEU A 44 9.73 -27.78 7.66
N GLN A 45 8.46 -28.18 7.61
CA GLN A 45 7.71 -28.32 6.34
C GLN A 45 7.40 -26.96 5.73
N ASN A 46 6.98 -25.98 6.52
CA ASN A 46 6.79 -24.59 6.06
C ASN A 46 8.09 -23.96 5.59
N LEU A 47 9.23 -24.27 6.23
CA LEU A 47 10.55 -23.83 5.75
C LEU A 47 10.93 -24.48 4.41
N ALA A 48 10.57 -25.75 4.19
CA ALA A 48 10.82 -26.46 2.94
C ALA A 48 9.90 -26.01 1.78
N LEU A 49 8.66 -25.62 2.09
CA LEU A 49 7.69 -25.11 1.13
C LEU A 49 7.93 -23.62 0.83
N LYS A 50 8.34 -22.81 1.82
CA LYS A 50 8.83 -21.43 1.63
C LYS A 50 10.02 -21.38 0.67
N LYS A 51 10.90 -22.38 0.68
CA LYS A 51 12.00 -22.50 -0.30
C LYS A 51 11.53 -22.77 -1.74
N LYS A 52 10.26 -23.15 -1.95
CA LYS A 52 9.67 -23.38 -3.29
C LYS A 52 8.84 -22.22 -3.81
N GLY A 53 8.79 -21.07 -3.10
CA GLY A 53 8.02 -19.89 -3.55
C GLY A 53 6.51 -20.08 -3.55
N ILE A 54 5.97 -21.00 -2.75
CA ILE A 54 4.52 -21.22 -2.59
C ILE A 54 4.04 -20.24 -1.51
N PHE A 55 3.20 -19.30 -1.89
CA PHE A 55 2.68 -18.23 -1.03
C PHE A 55 1.39 -18.70 -0.34
N PHE A 56 1.30 -18.48 0.98
CA PHE A 56 0.15 -18.89 1.78
C PHE A 56 -0.51 -17.66 2.40
N ILE A 57 -1.79 -17.49 2.13
CA ILE A 57 -2.61 -16.41 2.68
C ILE A 57 -3.23 -16.94 3.98
N MET A 58 -2.98 -16.28 5.10
CA MET A 58 -3.64 -16.57 6.38
C MET A 58 -4.98 -15.85 6.49
N PHE A 59 -5.98 -16.55 7.02
CA PHE A 59 -7.31 -16.01 7.29
C PHE A 59 -7.58 -15.97 8.79
N LYS A 60 -8.19 -14.89 9.26
CA LYS A 60 -8.61 -14.68 10.66
C LYS A 60 -10.10 -14.42 10.77
N CYS A 61 -10.72 -14.90 11.85
CA CYS A 61 -12.09 -14.57 12.17
C CYS A 61 -12.25 -13.08 12.49
N GLN A 62 -13.26 -12.44 11.90
CA GLN A 62 -13.67 -11.10 12.30
C GLN A 62 -14.42 -11.12 13.63
N PRO A 63 -14.22 -10.14 14.52
CA PRO A 63 -15.01 -10.02 15.73
C PRO A 63 -16.48 -9.73 15.41
N GLY A 64 -17.36 -10.09 16.32
CA GLY A 64 -18.79 -9.82 16.19
C GLY A 64 -19.61 -10.99 15.61
N TYR A 65 -19.04 -12.19 15.51
CA TYR A 65 -19.74 -13.42 15.15
C TYR A 65 -19.57 -14.47 16.22
N THR A 66 -20.63 -15.22 16.47
CA THR A 66 -20.63 -16.31 17.47
C THR A 66 -21.36 -17.54 16.95
N LEU A 67 -20.78 -18.71 17.23
CA LEU A 67 -21.40 -19.99 16.89
C LEU A 67 -22.44 -20.38 17.95
N ARG A 68 -23.64 -20.73 17.53
CA ARG A 68 -24.72 -21.20 18.39
C ARG A 68 -25.45 -22.39 17.77
N LYS A 69 -25.77 -23.41 18.59
CA LYS A 69 -26.58 -24.55 18.18
C LYS A 69 -28.03 -24.32 18.58
N ILE A 70 -28.93 -24.28 17.60
CA ILE A 70 -30.36 -24.05 17.81
C ILE A 70 -31.12 -25.23 17.20
N LYS A 71 -31.85 -25.98 18.02
CA LYS A 71 -32.61 -27.16 17.59
C LYS A 71 -31.78 -28.15 16.75
N GLY A 72 -30.52 -28.35 17.15
CA GLY A 72 -29.60 -29.28 16.45
C GLY A 72 -28.83 -28.70 15.27
N ILE A 73 -29.16 -27.52 14.79
CA ILE A 73 -28.53 -26.84 13.66
C ILE A 73 -27.53 -25.79 14.17
N ASN A 74 -26.32 -25.75 13.59
CA ASN A 74 -25.30 -24.79 13.93
C ASN A 74 -25.49 -23.50 13.13
N TYR A 75 -25.51 -22.37 13.82
CA TYR A 75 -25.65 -21.05 13.27
C TYR A 75 -24.44 -20.19 13.66
N LEU A 76 -23.87 -19.52 12.70
CA LEU A 76 -22.94 -18.41 12.93
C LEU A 76 -23.75 -17.11 12.95
N LEU A 77 -23.90 -16.51 14.12
CA LEU A 77 -24.76 -15.37 14.34
C LEU A 77 -23.95 -14.08 14.58
N PRO A 78 -24.34 -12.97 13.94
CA PRO A 78 -23.75 -11.67 14.23
C PRO A 78 -24.17 -11.17 15.63
N TYR A 79 -23.31 -10.36 16.27
CA TYR A 79 -23.63 -9.61 17.46
C TYR A 79 -22.92 -8.25 17.47
N GLY A 80 -23.33 -7.33 18.35
CA GLY A 80 -22.75 -6.00 18.46
C GLY A 80 -22.91 -5.20 17.16
N GLN A 81 -21.82 -4.59 16.67
CA GLN A 81 -21.84 -3.76 15.47
C GLN A 81 -22.32 -4.51 14.23
N GLN A 82 -22.05 -5.81 14.12
CA GLN A 82 -22.48 -6.61 12.96
C GLN A 82 -24.03 -6.67 12.83
N ILE A 83 -24.76 -6.63 13.95
CA ILE A 83 -26.23 -6.51 13.91
C ILE A 83 -26.65 -5.11 13.45
N ALA A 84 -26.00 -4.06 13.94
CA ALA A 84 -26.29 -2.69 13.52
C ALA A 84 -26.04 -2.49 12.03
N ASP A 85 -25.04 -3.16 11.47
CA ASP A 85 -24.71 -3.17 10.04
C ASP A 85 -25.61 -4.11 9.22
N LEU A 86 -26.71 -4.61 9.82
CA LEU A 86 -27.69 -5.49 9.17
C LEU A 86 -27.08 -6.79 8.61
N LYS A 87 -25.98 -7.28 9.18
CA LYS A 87 -25.40 -8.57 8.79
C LYS A 87 -26.32 -9.71 9.20
N LYS A 88 -26.33 -10.76 8.38
CA LYS A 88 -27.21 -11.93 8.59
C LYS A 88 -26.42 -13.08 9.20
N GLY A 89 -27.11 -13.93 9.97
CA GLY A 89 -26.57 -15.21 10.43
C GLY A 89 -26.57 -16.25 9.31
N PHE A 90 -25.71 -17.26 9.47
CA PHE A 90 -25.54 -18.36 8.52
C PHE A 90 -25.66 -19.71 9.19
N VAL A 91 -26.18 -20.68 8.45
CA VAL A 91 -26.19 -22.08 8.86
C VAL A 91 -24.86 -22.71 8.46
N LEU A 92 -24.20 -23.38 9.39
CA LEU A 92 -23.00 -24.16 9.14
C LEU A 92 -23.31 -25.68 9.27
N ASN A 93 -22.80 -26.43 8.32
CA ASN A 93 -22.77 -27.89 8.47
C ASN A 93 -21.64 -28.28 9.45
N GLU A 94 -21.49 -29.57 9.71
CA GLU A 94 -20.49 -30.06 10.67
C GLU A 94 -19.08 -29.73 10.29
N THR A 95 -18.71 -29.82 9.00
CA THR A 95 -17.38 -29.51 8.49
C THR A 95 -17.10 -28.01 8.55
N SER A 96 -18.05 -27.20 8.10
CA SER A 96 -17.93 -25.73 8.18
C SER A 96 -17.85 -25.25 9.63
N THR A 97 -18.57 -25.88 10.53
CA THR A 97 -18.50 -25.65 11.97
C THR A 97 -17.11 -25.99 12.53
N PHE A 98 -16.57 -27.14 12.12
CA PHE A 98 -15.22 -27.55 12.50
C PHE A 98 -14.16 -26.54 12.02
N LEU A 99 -14.21 -26.17 10.75
CA LEU A 99 -13.28 -25.18 10.17
C LEU A 99 -13.36 -23.82 10.87
N TRP A 100 -14.57 -23.34 11.17
CA TRP A 100 -14.77 -22.12 11.92
C TRP A 100 -14.11 -22.19 13.31
N ASN A 101 -14.31 -23.27 14.03
CA ASN A 101 -13.69 -23.47 15.34
C ASN A 101 -12.17 -23.53 15.25
N VAL A 102 -11.61 -24.17 14.23
CA VAL A 102 -10.15 -24.18 13.99
C VAL A 102 -9.64 -22.78 13.77
N LEU A 103 -10.28 -21.97 12.90
CA LEU A 103 -9.92 -20.58 12.64
C LEU A 103 -9.97 -19.71 13.90
N GLN A 104 -10.98 -19.90 14.76
CA GLN A 104 -11.10 -19.15 16.02
C GLN A 104 -9.99 -19.47 17.03
N HIS A 105 -9.54 -20.74 17.09
CA HIS A 105 -8.56 -21.18 18.09
C HIS A 105 -7.10 -20.94 17.67
N HIS A 106 -6.83 -20.81 16.38
CA HIS A 106 -5.47 -20.70 15.85
C HIS A 106 -5.02 -19.26 15.54
N GLU A 107 -5.79 -18.23 15.95
CA GLU A 107 -5.49 -16.82 15.62
C GLU A 107 -5.23 -16.57 14.13
N GLY A 108 -5.72 -17.48 13.29
CA GLY A 108 -5.55 -17.49 11.85
C GLY A 108 -5.04 -18.84 11.33
N ALA A 109 -5.37 -19.17 10.08
CA ALA A 109 -4.90 -20.38 9.41
C ALA A 109 -4.85 -20.21 7.89
N GLU A 110 -3.93 -20.94 7.26
CA GLU A 110 -3.81 -21.05 5.82
C GLU A 110 -4.79 -22.11 5.27
N PRO A 111 -5.28 -21.97 4.01
CA PRO A 111 -6.15 -22.97 3.41
C PRO A 111 -5.57 -24.39 3.44
N GLN A 112 -4.27 -24.50 3.20
CA GLN A 112 -3.53 -25.77 3.22
C GLN A 112 -3.52 -26.39 4.60
N GLN A 113 -3.25 -25.61 5.64
CA GLN A 113 -3.29 -26.07 7.03
C GLN A 113 -4.68 -26.57 7.41
N LEU A 114 -5.73 -25.86 7.01
CA LEU A 114 -7.11 -26.26 7.25
C LEU A 114 -7.46 -27.54 6.51
N ALA A 115 -7.03 -27.70 5.25
CA ALA A 115 -7.22 -28.91 4.48
C ALA A 115 -6.47 -30.11 5.10
N GLU A 116 -5.22 -29.91 5.56
CA GLU A 116 -4.46 -30.96 6.27
C GLU A 116 -5.11 -31.36 7.58
N ILE A 117 -5.59 -30.40 8.38
CA ILE A 117 -6.29 -30.69 9.65
C ILE A 117 -7.56 -31.49 9.37
N LEU A 118 -8.33 -31.12 8.33
CA LEU A 118 -9.50 -31.87 7.91
C LEU A 118 -9.15 -33.32 7.45
N ALA A 119 -8.17 -33.44 6.54
CA ALA A 119 -7.75 -34.72 6.01
C ALA A 119 -7.35 -35.67 7.15
N ARG A 120 -6.59 -35.21 8.13
CA ARG A 120 -6.18 -35.97 9.31
C ARG A 120 -7.36 -36.31 10.22
N THR A 121 -8.25 -35.37 10.48
CA THR A 121 -9.40 -35.56 11.38
C THR A 121 -10.37 -36.59 10.83
N TYR A 122 -10.61 -36.54 9.52
CA TYR A 122 -11.54 -37.47 8.86
C TYR A 122 -10.84 -38.67 8.19
N GLN A 123 -9.53 -38.86 8.40
CA GLN A 123 -8.72 -39.97 7.87
C GLN A 123 -8.90 -40.14 6.35
N LEU A 124 -8.89 -39.03 5.60
CA LEU A 124 -9.06 -39.03 4.15
C LEU A 124 -7.79 -39.52 3.45
N ASP A 125 -7.96 -40.24 2.34
CA ASP A 125 -6.85 -40.63 1.48
C ASP A 125 -6.23 -39.43 0.78
N GLU A 126 -4.91 -39.48 0.53
CA GLU A 126 -4.16 -38.40 -0.11
C GLU A 126 -4.70 -38.02 -1.49
N SER A 127 -5.34 -38.91 -2.20
CA SER A 127 -5.97 -38.67 -3.50
C SER A 127 -7.10 -37.64 -3.45
N TYR A 128 -7.73 -37.44 -2.28
CA TYR A 128 -8.78 -36.42 -2.09
C TYR A 128 -8.25 -35.03 -1.74
N TYR A 129 -6.97 -34.90 -1.44
CA TYR A 129 -6.40 -33.64 -0.96
C TYR A 129 -6.59 -32.43 -1.93
N PRO A 130 -6.42 -32.56 -3.27
CA PRO A 130 -6.64 -31.43 -4.19
C PRO A 130 -8.09 -30.93 -4.19
N GLU A 131 -9.07 -31.85 -4.10
CA GLU A 131 -10.49 -31.48 -4.04
C GLU A 131 -10.82 -30.83 -2.68
N LEU A 132 -10.30 -31.41 -1.59
CA LEU A 132 -10.47 -30.88 -0.25
C LEU A 132 -9.89 -29.46 -0.12
N LEU A 133 -8.69 -29.21 -0.65
CA LEU A 133 -8.07 -27.89 -0.65
C LEU A 133 -8.91 -26.86 -1.42
N LYS A 134 -9.46 -27.27 -2.56
CA LYS A 134 -10.39 -26.44 -3.32
C LYS A 134 -11.63 -26.09 -2.51
N ASP A 135 -12.25 -27.09 -1.89
CA ASP A 135 -13.46 -26.91 -1.08
C ASP A 135 -13.20 -25.98 0.12
N VAL A 136 -12.07 -26.14 0.82
CA VAL A 136 -11.66 -25.25 1.90
C VAL A 136 -11.45 -23.82 1.38
N THR A 137 -10.81 -23.66 0.23
CA THR A 137 -10.58 -22.34 -0.37
C THR A 137 -11.89 -21.67 -0.77
N ASP A 138 -12.83 -22.42 -1.36
CA ASP A 138 -14.16 -21.92 -1.72
C ASP A 138 -14.95 -21.50 -0.48
N PHE A 139 -14.86 -22.25 0.62
CA PHE A 139 -15.47 -21.90 1.91
C PHE A 139 -14.90 -20.61 2.49
N LEU A 140 -13.56 -20.49 2.54
CA LEU A 140 -12.91 -19.25 3.01
C LEU A 140 -13.27 -18.05 2.15
N THR A 141 -13.31 -18.22 0.83
CA THR A 141 -13.75 -17.19 -0.12
C THR A 141 -15.17 -16.72 0.19
N GLN A 142 -16.11 -17.62 0.47
CA GLN A 142 -17.47 -17.26 0.83
C GLN A 142 -17.53 -16.50 2.16
N LEU A 143 -16.83 -16.96 3.21
CA LEU A 143 -16.79 -16.26 4.50
C LEU A 143 -16.16 -14.87 4.39
N THR A 144 -15.14 -14.73 3.54
CA THR A 144 -14.49 -13.45 3.27
C THR A 144 -15.43 -12.48 2.55
N ALA A 145 -16.14 -12.95 1.52
CA ALA A 145 -17.15 -12.16 0.80
C ALA A 145 -18.29 -11.68 1.72
N MET A 146 -18.60 -12.45 2.76
CA MET A 146 -19.59 -12.07 3.76
C MET A 146 -19.03 -11.20 4.89
N GLY A 147 -17.72 -10.95 4.93
CA GLY A 147 -17.04 -10.18 5.97
C GLY A 147 -16.95 -10.87 7.32
N MET A 148 -17.04 -12.20 7.36
CA MET A 148 -16.94 -12.99 8.59
C MET A 148 -15.50 -13.33 8.96
N ILE A 149 -14.65 -13.44 7.96
CA ILE A 149 -13.19 -13.58 8.09
C ILE A 149 -12.50 -12.54 7.25
N THR A 150 -11.26 -12.24 7.58
CA THR A 150 -10.37 -11.39 6.80
C THR A 150 -9.05 -12.10 6.55
N GLU A 151 -8.40 -11.75 5.47
CA GLU A 151 -7.02 -12.12 5.23
C GLU A 151 -6.12 -11.38 6.21
N ASP A 152 -5.20 -12.09 6.85
CA ASP A 152 -4.19 -11.47 7.69
C ASP A 152 -3.08 -10.89 6.80
N LEU A 153 -2.88 -9.58 6.91
CA LEU A 153 -1.80 -8.91 6.20
C LEU A 153 -0.50 -9.03 6.99
N HIS A 154 0.26 -10.08 6.69
CA HIS A 154 1.63 -10.25 7.15
C HIS A 154 2.50 -10.68 5.97
N LEU A 155 3.78 -10.42 6.06
CA LEU A 155 4.73 -10.76 5.02
C LEU A 155 4.76 -12.29 4.78
N ILE A 156 4.58 -12.69 3.53
CA ILE A 156 4.60 -14.11 3.12
C ILE A 156 6.04 -14.51 2.71
N SER A 157 6.75 -13.61 2.04
CA SER A 157 8.11 -13.86 1.55
C SER A 157 9.13 -13.58 2.63
N SER A 158 10.15 -14.43 2.75
CA SER A 158 11.22 -14.28 3.76
C SER A 158 12.44 -13.53 3.25
N ILE A 159 12.55 -13.32 1.93
CA ILE A 159 13.73 -12.70 1.31
C ILE A 159 13.25 -11.57 0.40
N PRO A 160 13.65 -10.32 0.65
CA PRO A 160 13.33 -9.21 -0.25
C PRO A 160 14.03 -9.38 -1.60
N SER A 161 13.35 -9.00 -2.67
CA SER A 161 13.94 -8.92 -4.01
C SER A 161 14.83 -7.69 -4.14
N VAL A 162 14.46 -6.62 -3.44
CA VAL A 162 15.18 -5.34 -3.42
C VAL A 162 15.01 -4.68 -2.06
N SER A 163 16.12 -4.13 -1.54
CA SER A 163 16.11 -3.18 -0.42
C SER A 163 16.59 -1.83 -0.93
N MET A 164 15.98 -0.74 -0.47
CA MET A 164 16.32 0.62 -0.91
C MET A 164 16.07 1.65 0.19
N ILE A 165 16.80 2.76 0.12
CA ILE A 165 16.58 3.93 0.98
C ILE A 165 16.21 5.12 0.09
N ILE A 166 15.05 5.70 0.33
CA ILE A 166 14.58 6.91 -0.35
C ILE A 166 14.31 7.98 0.70
N ALA A 167 15.04 9.08 0.68
CA ALA A 167 14.91 10.17 1.65
C ALA A 167 14.97 9.70 3.12
N GLY A 168 15.81 8.72 3.43
CA GLY A 168 15.94 8.13 4.77
C GLY A 168 14.88 7.09 5.13
N ILE A 169 13.91 6.83 4.26
CA ILE A 169 12.90 5.79 4.44
C ILE A 169 13.44 4.47 3.89
N CYS A 170 13.53 3.46 4.76
CA CYS A 170 14.02 2.12 4.45
C CYS A 170 12.87 1.23 3.95
N ILE A 171 12.94 0.80 2.69
CA ILE A 171 11.87 0.05 2.02
C ILE A 171 12.40 -1.31 1.57
N LYS A 172 11.62 -2.36 1.78
CA LYS A 172 11.84 -3.69 1.21
C LYS A 172 10.73 -4.05 0.23
N LEU A 173 11.12 -4.43 -0.98
CA LEU A 173 10.20 -4.97 -1.98
C LEU A 173 10.36 -6.48 -2.08
N TYR A 174 9.24 -7.19 -2.08
CA TYR A 174 9.17 -8.65 -2.21
C TYR A 174 8.39 -9.01 -3.47
N GLY A 175 8.73 -10.13 -4.10
CA GLY A 175 8.07 -10.65 -5.30
C GLY A 175 8.99 -10.76 -6.50
N SER A 176 8.47 -10.70 -7.74
CA SER A 176 9.30 -10.82 -8.94
C SER A 176 10.13 -9.57 -9.19
N ALA A 177 11.45 -9.71 -9.18
CA ALA A 177 12.38 -8.62 -9.46
C ALA A 177 12.20 -8.03 -10.89
N GLU A 178 11.68 -8.82 -11.84
CA GLU A 178 11.41 -8.38 -13.20
C GLU A 178 10.26 -7.36 -13.31
N LEU A 179 9.39 -7.28 -12.28
CA LEU A 179 8.30 -6.32 -12.19
C LEU A 179 8.72 -5.02 -11.51
N ILE A 180 9.95 -4.93 -10.99
CA ILE A 180 10.45 -3.77 -10.26
C ILE A 180 11.10 -2.79 -11.26
N SER A 181 10.65 -1.52 -11.23
CA SER A 181 11.17 -0.48 -12.09
C SER A 181 12.69 -0.27 -11.93
N PRO A 182 13.44 -0.15 -13.03
CA PRO A 182 14.87 0.17 -12.97
C PRO A 182 15.18 1.55 -12.36
N ASN A 183 14.21 2.46 -12.29
CA ASN A 183 14.37 3.78 -11.69
C ASN A 183 14.68 3.71 -10.18
N PHE A 184 14.41 2.57 -9.53
CA PHE A 184 14.80 2.37 -8.13
C PHE A 184 16.29 2.07 -7.94
N LYS A 185 17.04 1.68 -8.98
CA LYS A 185 18.45 1.26 -8.85
C LYS A 185 19.37 2.25 -8.15
N PRO A 186 19.27 3.59 -8.40
CA PRO A 186 20.11 4.56 -7.68
C PRO A 186 19.87 4.63 -6.17
N PHE A 187 18.76 4.08 -5.69
CA PHE A 187 18.35 4.07 -4.28
C PHE A 187 18.62 2.73 -3.59
N TYR A 188 19.11 1.72 -4.31
CA TYR A 188 19.37 0.40 -3.73
C TYR A 188 20.42 0.50 -2.62
N HIS A 189 20.05 0.01 -1.46
CA HIS A 189 20.91 0.00 -0.29
C HIS A 189 20.46 -1.12 0.66
N GLU A 190 21.41 -1.84 1.25
CA GLU A 190 21.13 -2.84 2.26
C GLU A 190 21.13 -2.22 3.66
N PHE A 191 20.22 -2.66 4.50
CA PHE A 191 20.05 -2.20 5.87
C PHE A 191 19.49 -3.34 6.75
N SER A 192 19.54 -3.15 8.09
CA SER A 192 19.00 -4.10 9.05
C SER A 192 17.47 -4.25 8.94
N ASP A 193 16.95 -5.42 9.29
CA ASP A 193 15.49 -5.65 9.34
C ASP A 193 14.79 -4.71 10.33
N ASP A 194 15.45 -4.40 11.44
CA ASP A 194 14.95 -3.49 12.48
C ASP A 194 14.78 -2.04 11.98
N ASP A 195 15.50 -1.65 10.93
CA ASP A 195 15.42 -0.31 10.34
C ASP A 195 14.31 -0.19 9.28
N THR A 196 13.61 -1.27 8.96
CA THR A 196 12.59 -1.28 7.89
C THR A 196 11.42 -0.38 8.24
N SER A 197 11.19 0.64 7.39
CA SER A 197 10.06 1.58 7.53
C SER A 197 8.80 1.09 6.82
N GLN A 198 8.97 0.40 5.68
CA GLN A 198 7.87 -0.12 4.88
C GLN A 198 8.26 -1.40 4.14
N GLU A 199 7.37 -2.37 4.17
CA GLU A 199 7.47 -3.59 3.38
C GLU A 199 6.37 -3.59 2.31
N ILE A 200 6.74 -3.83 1.05
CA ILE A 200 5.80 -3.89 -0.07
C ILE A 200 5.94 -5.24 -0.77
N GLU A 201 4.88 -6.01 -0.79
CA GLU A 201 4.85 -7.34 -1.38
C GLU A 201 4.02 -7.35 -2.67
N LEU A 202 4.63 -7.84 -3.76
CA LEU A 202 3.97 -8.04 -5.04
C LEU A 202 3.50 -9.50 -5.14
N VAL A 203 2.20 -9.71 -5.21
CA VAL A 203 1.58 -11.04 -5.32
C VAL A 203 0.95 -11.18 -6.69
N THR A 204 1.43 -12.15 -7.48
CA THR A 204 1.04 -12.34 -8.88
C THR A 204 -0.17 -13.25 -9.07
N THR A 205 -1.00 -13.41 -8.06
CA THR A 205 -2.28 -14.11 -8.13
C THR A 205 -3.43 -13.14 -7.90
N PRO A 206 -4.63 -13.42 -8.43
CA PRO A 206 -5.81 -12.65 -8.08
C PRO A 206 -6.06 -12.70 -6.57
N PRO A 207 -6.55 -11.60 -5.98
CA PRO A 207 -6.96 -11.60 -4.59
C PRO A 207 -8.15 -12.53 -4.37
N PRO A 208 -8.31 -13.12 -3.16
CA PRO A 208 -9.53 -13.83 -2.82
C PRO A 208 -10.72 -12.86 -2.84
N SER A 209 -11.93 -13.37 -3.16
CA SER A 209 -13.17 -12.58 -3.06
C SER A 209 -13.32 -11.97 -1.67
N ARG A 210 -13.73 -10.71 -1.58
CA ARG A 210 -13.85 -10.03 -0.30
C ARG A 210 -15.01 -9.05 -0.24
N CYS A 211 -15.38 -8.72 0.99
CA CYS A 211 -16.27 -7.62 1.29
C CYS A 211 -15.41 -6.37 1.52
N TYR A 212 -15.58 -5.38 0.67
CA TYR A 212 -14.92 -4.08 0.85
C TYR A 212 -15.57 -3.31 2.02
N GLY A 213 -14.74 -2.52 2.71
CA GLY A 213 -15.19 -1.61 3.77
C GLY A 213 -15.97 -0.41 3.24
N GLN A 214 -16.00 0.66 4.04
CA GLN A 214 -16.63 1.91 3.62
C GLN A 214 -15.80 2.61 2.55
N VAL A 215 -16.45 3.19 1.53
CA VAL A 215 -15.76 4.03 0.54
C VAL A 215 -15.27 5.30 1.23
N LEU A 216 -13.96 5.49 1.25
CA LEU A 216 -13.31 6.69 1.78
C LEU A 216 -13.07 7.74 0.68
N LEU A 217 -12.65 7.28 -0.50
CA LEU A 217 -12.37 8.12 -1.65
C LEU A 217 -12.74 7.36 -2.93
N GLN A 218 -13.30 8.08 -3.91
CA GLN A 218 -13.53 7.53 -5.24
C GLN A 218 -13.38 8.61 -6.31
N ASN A 219 -12.52 8.33 -7.30
CA ASN A 219 -12.38 9.14 -8.51
C ASN A 219 -12.09 8.24 -9.72
N SER A 220 -11.71 8.81 -10.86
CA SER A 220 -11.37 8.04 -12.06
C SER A 220 -10.08 7.23 -11.94
N GLU A 221 -9.17 7.58 -11.05
CA GLU A 221 -7.86 6.96 -10.91
C GLU A 221 -7.86 5.84 -9.87
N MET A 222 -8.60 6.04 -8.76
CA MET A 222 -8.64 5.07 -7.67
C MET A 222 -9.96 5.07 -6.92
N THR A 223 -10.24 3.92 -6.29
CA THR A 223 -11.25 3.81 -5.23
C THR A 223 -10.57 3.27 -3.99
N VAL A 224 -10.74 3.98 -2.86
CA VAL A 224 -10.17 3.59 -1.57
C VAL A 224 -11.30 3.20 -0.62
N PHE A 225 -11.19 1.99 -0.08
CA PHE A 225 -12.08 1.49 0.97
C PHE A 225 -11.35 1.51 2.31
N GLU A 226 -12.03 1.99 3.32
CA GLU A 226 -11.55 1.92 4.69
C GLU A 226 -12.11 0.70 5.39
N ASN A 227 -11.23 -0.13 5.92
CA ASN A 227 -11.51 -1.24 6.82
C ASN A 227 -10.92 -0.93 8.21
N PRO A 228 -11.27 -1.69 9.26
CA PRO A 228 -10.80 -1.40 10.62
C PRO A 228 -9.27 -1.35 10.75
N ASP A 229 -8.55 -2.24 10.06
CA ASP A 229 -7.09 -2.42 10.16
C ASP A 229 -6.30 -1.93 8.94
N ARG A 230 -6.96 -1.75 7.78
CA ARG A 230 -6.31 -1.47 6.50
C ARG A 230 -7.11 -0.58 5.58
N TYR A 231 -6.43 -0.07 4.56
CA TYR A 231 -7.04 0.47 3.35
C TYR A 231 -6.95 -0.56 2.23
N VAL A 232 -8.01 -0.66 1.43
CA VAL A 232 -8.01 -1.41 0.17
C VAL A 232 -8.16 -0.43 -0.99
N VAL A 233 -7.24 -0.49 -1.94
CA VAL A 233 -7.18 0.43 -3.07
C VAL A 233 -7.38 -0.32 -4.37
N LEU A 234 -8.35 0.12 -5.16
CA LEU A 234 -8.56 -0.32 -6.54
C LEU A 234 -8.03 0.74 -7.50
N PHE A 235 -7.46 0.30 -8.61
CA PHE A 235 -6.89 1.16 -9.67
C PHE A 235 -7.62 0.92 -11.01
N PRO A 236 -8.77 1.55 -11.26
CA PRO A 236 -9.62 1.24 -12.43
C PRO A 236 -8.92 1.41 -13.79
N GLN A 237 -7.93 2.30 -13.88
CA GLN A 237 -7.18 2.55 -15.12
C GLN A 237 -5.94 1.66 -15.29
N MET A 238 -5.50 0.96 -14.24
CA MET A 238 -4.32 0.09 -14.26
C MET A 238 -4.77 -1.38 -14.35
N GLN A 239 -5.07 -1.85 -15.56
CA GLN A 239 -5.67 -3.18 -15.79
C GLN A 239 -4.85 -4.36 -15.29
N ASN A 240 -3.56 -4.19 -15.09
CA ASN A 240 -2.67 -5.20 -14.54
C ASN A 240 -2.64 -5.25 -13.01
N LEU A 241 -3.28 -4.33 -12.33
CA LEU A 241 -3.43 -4.33 -10.87
C LEU A 241 -4.85 -4.76 -10.51
N TYR A 242 -4.96 -5.79 -9.68
CA TYR A 242 -6.25 -6.22 -9.17
C TYR A 242 -6.70 -5.30 -8.03
N GLU A 243 -5.90 -5.23 -6.98
CA GLU A 243 -6.10 -4.36 -5.82
C GLU A 243 -4.82 -4.29 -4.98
N ALA A 244 -4.76 -3.34 -4.06
CA ALA A 244 -3.71 -3.26 -3.07
C ALA A 244 -4.27 -3.10 -1.67
N HIS A 245 -3.59 -3.68 -0.69
CA HIS A 245 -3.91 -3.61 0.73
C HIS A 245 -2.77 -2.95 1.47
N MET A 246 -3.06 -1.95 2.27
CA MET A 246 -2.10 -1.25 3.10
C MET A 246 -2.59 -1.23 4.55
N LEU A 247 -1.78 -1.66 5.50
CA LEU A 247 -2.06 -1.45 6.92
C LEU A 247 -2.21 0.05 7.22
N LYS A 248 -3.06 0.40 8.20
CA LYS A 248 -3.32 1.81 8.54
C LYS A 248 -2.08 2.57 9.03
N ASP A 249 -1.09 1.86 9.55
CA ASP A 249 0.22 2.42 9.92
C ASP A 249 1.20 2.53 8.75
N SER A 250 0.81 2.10 7.56
CA SER A 250 1.59 2.07 6.32
C SER A 250 2.86 1.20 6.34
N THR A 251 3.10 0.42 7.39
CA THR A 251 4.30 -0.40 7.53
C THR A 251 4.34 -1.56 6.55
N TYR A 252 3.17 -2.08 6.15
CA TYR A 252 3.07 -3.18 5.21
C TYR A 252 2.01 -2.92 4.13
N VAL A 253 2.39 -3.26 2.89
CA VAL A 253 1.54 -3.15 1.70
C VAL A 253 1.61 -4.45 0.90
N ARG A 254 0.47 -4.97 0.47
CA ARG A 254 0.38 -6.06 -0.49
C ARG A 254 -0.32 -5.59 -1.75
N ILE A 255 0.34 -5.76 -2.90
CA ILE A 255 -0.19 -5.40 -4.21
C ILE A 255 -0.45 -6.68 -5.00
N TYR A 256 -1.69 -6.95 -5.35
CA TYR A 256 -2.09 -8.04 -6.22
C TYR A 256 -2.03 -7.58 -7.68
N CYS A 257 -1.23 -8.25 -8.49
CA CYS A 257 -0.98 -7.85 -9.87
C CYS A 257 -0.91 -9.05 -10.82
N HIS A 258 -0.98 -8.78 -12.12
CA HIS A 258 -0.74 -9.78 -13.15
C HIS A 258 0.74 -10.19 -13.21
N PRO A 259 1.04 -11.49 -13.47
CA PRO A 259 2.42 -11.98 -13.56
C PRO A 259 3.16 -11.54 -14.82
N GLN A 260 2.44 -10.99 -15.81
CA GLN A 260 3.02 -10.60 -17.08
C GLN A 260 4.01 -9.45 -16.93
N VAL A 261 5.23 -9.64 -17.39
CA VAL A 261 6.26 -8.61 -17.45
C VAL A 261 6.09 -7.83 -18.76
N SER A 262 5.77 -6.56 -18.65
CA SER A 262 5.70 -5.60 -19.76
C SER A 262 6.04 -4.20 -19.23
N GLU A 263 6.47 -3.31 -20.11
CA GLU A 263 6.79 -1.93 -19.76
C GLU A 263 5.62 -1.23 -19.04
N THR A 264 4.42 -1.34 -19.60
CA THR A 264 3.19 -0.78 -18.97
C THR A 264 2.91 -1.36 -17.59
N ASN A 265 3.12 -2.67 -17.38
CA ASN A 265 2.88 -3.30 -16.09
C ASN A 265 3.90 -2.83 -15.05
N ILE A 266 5.16 -2.70 -15.43
CA ILE A 266 6.22 -2.17 -14.57
C ILE A 266 5.93 -0.70 -14.22
N GLU A 267 5.50 0.12 -15.19
CA GLU A 267 5.16 1.53 -14.96
C GLU A 267 3.94 1.68 -14.03
N ASN A 268 2.88 0.91 -14.23
CA ASN A 268 1.71 0.93 -13.34
C ASN A 268 2.09 0.53 -11.90
N LEU A 269 2.89 -0.52 -11.72
CA LEU A 269 3.39 -0.91 -10.40
C LEU A 269 4.28 0.19 -9.79
N PHE A 270 5.15 0.81 -10.57
CA PHE A 270 5.97 1.93 -10.14
C PHE A 270 5.13 3.09 -9.61
N HIS A 271 4.02 3.42 -10.27
CA HIS A 271 3.09 4.46 -9.81
C HIS A 271 2.25 4.02 -8.60
N ALA A 272 1.85 2.75 -8.51
CA ALA A 272 1.17 2.24 -7.33
C ALA A 272 2.08 2.26 -6.09
N ILE A 273 3.34 1.84 -6.23
CA ILE A 273 4.34 1.90 -5.17
C ILE A 273 4.54 3.35 -4.69
N ARG A 274 4.54 4.35 -5.62
CA ARG A 274 4.59 5.77 -5.25
C ARG A 274 3.50 6.16 -4.26
N LEU A 275 2.26 5.74 -4.51
CA LEU A 275 1.15 6.08 -3.63
C LEU A 275 1.43 5.63 -2.19
N PHE A 276 1.84 4.37 -2.02
CA PHE A 276 2.10 3.80 -0.70
C PHE A 276 3.36 4.38 -0.03
N PHE A 277 4.39 4.65 -0.83
CA PHE A 277 5.57 5.37 -0.35
C PHE A 277 5.20 6.75 0.23
N LEU A 278 4.33 7.51 -0.45
CA LEU A 278 3.93 8.84 0.00
C LEU A 278 3.17 8.81 1.33
N PHE A 279 2.44 7.73 1.65
CA PHE A 279 1.85 7.54 2.99
C PHE A 279 2.91 7.42 4.06
N THR A 280 3.90 6.58 3.83
CA THR A 280 5.02 6.40 4.77
C THR A 280 5.87 7.66 4.86
N ALA A 281 6.11 8.35 3.74
CA ALA A 281 6.82 9.61 3.71
C ALA A 281 6.13 10.68 4.58
N GLN A 282 4.82 10.88 4.42
CA GLN A 282 4.05 11.83 5.23
C GLN A 282 4.12 11.53 6.72
N ARG A 283 3.99 10.27 7.12
CA ARG A 283 4.14 9.83 8.53
C ARG A 283 5.53 10.11 9.11
N ASN A 284 6.55 10.19 8.25
CA ASN A 284 7.92 10.56 8.60
C ASN A 284 8.20 12.06 8.42
N GLY A 285 7.17 12.88 8.25
CA GLY A 285 7.31 14.34 8.12
C GLY A 285 7.86 14.79 6.76
N LEU A 286 7.74 13.94 5.73
CA LEU A 286 8.16 14.26 4.36
C LEU A 286 6.94 14.45 3.46
N PHE A 287 6.93 15.54 2.69
CA PHE A 287 5.78 15.96 1.90
C PHE A 287 6.16 16.16 0.44
N ALA A 288 5.33 15.65 -0.45
CA ALA A 288 5.59 15.69 -1.88
C ALA A 288 4.88 16.86 -2.55
N ILE A 289 5.62 17.57 -3.40
CA ILE A 289 5.12 18.71 -4.19
C ILE A 289 5.28 18.42 -5.68
N HIS A 290 4.22 18.60 -6.45
CA HIS A 290 4.23 18.54 -7.89
C HIS A 290 5.00 19.73 -8.47
N SER A 291 6.26 19.53 -8.78
CA SER A 291 7.19 20.55 -9.23
C SER A 291 8.36 19.95 -9.99
N ALA A 292 8.90 20.69 -10.95
CA ALA A 292 10.23 20.43 -11.51
C ALA A 292 11.28 21.28 -10.77
N SER A 293 12.52 20.83 -10.68
CA SER A 293 13.55 21.52 -9.90
C SER A 293 14.90 21.56 -10.59
N VAL A 294 15.65 22.63 -10.28
CA VAL A 294 17.03 22.83 -10.70
C VAL A 294 17.90 23.17 -9.49
N LEU A 295 19.19 22.90 -9.61
CA LEU A 295 20.20 23.33 -8.64
C LEU A 295 20.75 24.71 -9.03
N TYR A 296 20.59 25.71 -8.17
CA TYR A 296 21.17 27.03 -8.37
C TYR A 296 21.75 27.56 -7.06
N GLN A 297 23.01 28.02 -7.12
CA GLN A 297 23.79 28.50 -5.95
C GLN A 297 23.81 27.51 -4.78
N GLY A 298 23.89 26.17 -5.10
CA GLY A 298 23.93 25.10 -4.10
C GLY A 298 22.59 24.75 -3.46
N LYS A 299 21.50 25.41 -3.84
CA LYS A 299 20.15 25.20 -3.34
C LYS A 299 19.21 24.67 -4.42
N ALA A 300 18.21 23.86 -4.02
CA ALA A 300 17.15 23.40 -4.91
C ALA A 300 16.07 24.46 -5.09
N TRP A 301 15.78 24.84 -6.33
CA TRP A 301 14.70 25.77 -6.66
C TRP A 301 13.60 25.00 -7.40
N LEU A 302 12.38 25.06 -6.85
CA LEU A 302 11.23 24.33 -7.35
C LEU A 302 10.34 25.21 -8.20
N PHE A 303 10.06 24.79 -9.42
CA PHE A 303 9.06 25.38 -10.31
C PHE A 303 7.77 24.57 -10.23
N SER A 304 6.72 25.17 -9.69
CA SER A 304 5.43 24.49 -9.46
C SER A 304 4.30 25.24 -10.14
N GLY A 305 3.31 24.49 -10.61
CA GLY A 305 2.16 25.04 -11.32
C GLY A 305 1.23 23.91 -11.79
N HIS A 306 0.04 24.26 -12.28
CA HIS A 306 -0.87 23.28 -12.89
C HIS A 306 -0.22 22.54 -14.05
N SER A 307 -0.77 21.41 -14.44
CA SER A 307 -0.33 20.72 -15.65
C SER A 307 -0.37 21.68 -16.85
N GLY A 308 0.68 21.65 -17.69
CA GLY A 308 0.80 22.55 -18.85
C GLY A 308 1.18 24.00 -18.56
N MET A 309 1.45 24.39 -17.32
CA MET A 309 1.91 25.76 -16.96
C MET A 309 3.34 26.05 -17.35
N GLY A 310 4.13 25.07 -17.79
CA GLY A 310 5.49 25.30 -18.28
C GLY A 310 6.60 24.98 -17.28
N LYS A 311 6.37 24.16 -16.27
CA LYS A 311 7.41 23.72 -15.32
C LYS A 311 8.67 23.24 -16.04
N SER A 312 8.54 22.23 -16.92
CA SER A 312 9.66 21.69 -17.69
C SER A 312 10.26 22.70 -18.67
N THR A 313 9.46 23.65 -19.18
CA THR A 313 9.95 24.74 -20.02
C THR A 313 10.86 25.66 -19.23
N HIS A 314 10.44 26.06 -18.01
CA HIS A 314 11.25 26.95 -17.19
C HIS A 314 12.53 26.28 -16.70
N THR A 315 12.50 25.02 -16.27
CA THR A 315 13.73 24.31 -15.89
C THR A 315 14.68 24.16 -17.10
N ALA A 316 14.14 23.95 -18.31
CA ALA A 316 14.95 23.92 -19.55
C ALA A 316 15.58 25.30 -19.86
N LEU A 317 14.84 26.39 -19.71
CA LEU A 317 15.38 27.76 -19.86
C LEU A 317 16.52 28.03 -18.88
N TRP A 318 16.37 27.58 -17.62
CA TRP A 318 17.40 27.75 -16.61
C TRP A 318 18.67 26.97 -16.94
N HIS A 319 18.50 25.73 -17.37
CA HIS A 319 19.62 24.90 -17.83
C HIS A 319 20.33 25.51 -19.01
N GLU A 320 19.58 25.94 -20.04
CA GLU A 320 20.14 26.51 -21.27
C GLU A 320 20.87 27.85 -21.03
N LEU A 321 20.31 28.75 -20.20
CA LEU A 321 20.83 30.07 -19.98
C LEU A 321 21.92 30.16 -18.91
N PHE A 322 21.82 29.35 -17.88
CA PHE A 322 22.64 29.50 -16.67
C PHE A 322 23.38 28.19 -16.30
N ASP A 323 23.34 27.16 -17.17
CA ASP A 323 24.00 25.86 -16.97
C ASP A 323 23.62 25.20 -15.63
N THR A 324 22.36 25.39 -15.17
CA THR A 324 21.89 24.83 -13.92
C THR A 324 21.60 23.33 -14.06
N PRO A 325 22.13 22.46 -13.18
CA PRO A 325 21.75 21.06 -13.17
C PRO A 325 20.27 20.86 -12.87
N TYR A 326 19.64 19.92 -13.61
CA TYR A 326 18.31 19.42 -13.26
C TYR A 326 18.39 18.54 -12.01
N LEU A 327 17.36 18.60 -11.15
CA LEU A 327 17.23 17.72 -10.00
C LEU A 327 16.09 16.71 -10.18
N ASN A 328 14.85 17.18 -10.30
CA ASN A 328 13.71 16.31 -10.56
C ASN A 328 12.69 16.97 -11.49
N GLY A 329 12.13 16.19 -12.44
CA GLY A 329 11.30 16.75 -13.51
C GLY A 329 9.81 16.86 -13.20
N ASP A 330 9.29 16.22 -12.14
CA ASP A 330 7.85 16.16 -11.89
C ASP A 330 7.48 16.21 -10.41
N LEU A 331 8.25 15.55 -9.54
CA LEU A 331 7.91 15.38 -8.14
C LEU A 331 9.13 15.65 -7.25
N ASN A 332 8.98 16.51 -6.26
CA ASN A 332 9.98 16.75 -5.24
C ASN A 332 9.45 16.40 -3.87
N LEU A 333 10.25 15.72 -3.05
CA LEU A 333 9.93 15.39 -1.66
C LEU A 333 10.66 16.34 -0.74
N LEU A 334 9.92 17.00 0.15
CA LEU A 334 10.45 18.00 1.08
C LEU A 334 10.30 17.51 2.51
N GLY A 335 11.27 17.82 3.36
CA GLY A 335 11.24 17.55 4.79
C GLY A 335 11.93 18.64 5.59
N LEU A 336 11.49 18.85 6.82
CA LEU A 336 12.13 19.76 7.76
C LEU A 336 13.28 19.04 8.46
N HIS A 337 14.48 19.58 8.34
CA HIS A 337 15.65 19.12 9.06
C HIS A 337 16.25 20.26 9.89
N LYS A 338 16.07 20.23 11.21
CA LYS A 338 16.36 21.36 12.09
C LYS A 338 15.58 22.59 11.65
N ASP A 339 16.29 23.65 11.22
CA ASP A 339 15.70 24.91 10.78
C ASP A 339 15.63 25.05 9.25
N HIS A 340 16.10 24.07 8.50
CA HIS A 340 16.17 24.08 7.05
C HIS A 340 15.16 23.10 6.43
N ILE A 341 14.61 23.44 5.29
CA ILE A 341 13.84 22.52 4.48
C ILE A 341 14.77 21.87 3.46
N ILE A 342 14.74 20.54 3.40
CA ILE A 342 15.55 19.76 2.48
C ILE A 342 14.66 19.21 1.36
N ALA A 343 15.09 19.37 0.13
CA ALA A 343 14.52 18.73 -1.05
C ALA A 343 15.30 17.45 -1.33
N TYR A 344 14.61 16.31 -1.24
CA TYR A 344 15.17 14.99 -1.46
C TYR A 344 14.90 14.52 -2.88
N GLY A 345 15.90 13.92 -3.50
CA GLY A 345 15.73 13.20 -4.74
C GLY A 345 14.90 11.95 -4.55
N ILE A 346 14.04 11.67 -5.53
CA ILE A 346 13.16 10.50 -5.54
C ILE A 346 13.03 9.95 -6.97
N PRO A 347 12.73 8.64 -7.14
CA PRO A 347 12.74 8.01 -8.47
C PRO A 347 11.59 8.44 -9.38
N TRP A 348 10.52 9.05 -8.85
CA TRP A 348 9.33 9.42 -9.61
C TRP A 348 9.49 10.80 -10.25
N CYS A 349 9.72 10.82 -11.55
CA CYS A 349 10.08 12.00 -12.35
C CYS A 349 9.09 12.30 -13.50
N GLY A 350 7.92 11.66 -13.50
CA GLY A 350 6.97 11.75 -14.60
C GLY A 350 7.56 11.24 -15.92
N THR A 351 7.19 11.88 -17.03
CA THR A 351 7.69 11.50 -18.38
C THR A 351 9.05 12.09 -18.71
N SER A 352 9.65 12.90 -17.81
CA SER A 352 10.92 13.58 -18.10
C SER A 352 12.13 12.65 -18.05
N GLY A 353 12.06 11.57 -17.27
CA GLY A 353 13.21 10.72 -16.96
C GLY A 353 14.30 11.38 -16.12
N ILE A 354 14.06 12.63 -15.63
CA ILE A 354 15.02 13.43 -14.90
C ILE A 354 14.79 13.29 -13.40
N PHE A 355 15.74 12.71 -12.68
CA PHE A 355 15.73 12.63 -11.22
C PHE A 355 17.14 12.48 -10.66
N THR A 356 17.30 12.77 -9.38
CA THR A 356 18.53 12.54 -8.61
C THR A 356 18.23 11.69 -7.37
N ALA A 357 19.25 11.07 -6.78
CA ALA A 357 19.16 10.44 -5.47
C ALA A 357 19.72 11.36 -4.36
N GLU A 358 20.29 12.49 -4.72
CA GLU A 358 20.90 13.46 -3.80
C GLU A 358 19.84 14.33 -3.13
N ALA A 359 20.23 14.96 -2.02
CA ALA A 359 19.41 15.89 -1.27
C ALA A 359 20.09 17.27 -1.21
N TYR A 360 19.29 18.33 -1.30
CA TYR A 360 19.76 19.71 -1.28
C TYR A 360 18.88 20.56 -0.38
N GLU A 361 19.46 21.62 0.19
CA GLU A 361 18.67 22.63 0.89
C GLU A 361 17.71 23.32 -0.10
N LEU A 362 16.47 23.53 0.33
CA LEU A 362 15.48 24.22 -0.48
C LEU A 362 15.77 25.73 -0.50
N GLY A 363 16.04 26.29 -1.68
CA GLY A 363 16.19 27.73 -1.89
C GLY A 363 14.84 28.46 -1.93
N GLY A 364 13.83 27.84 -2.52
CA GLY A 364 12.49 28.41 -2.60
C GLY A 364 11.58 27.71 -3.59
N ILE A 365 10.32 28.16 -3.63
CA ILE A 365 9.28 27.67 -4.55
C ILE A 365 8.81 28.81 -5.45
N ILE A 366 8.89 28.58 -6.76
CA ILE A 366 8.42 29.47 -7.79
C ILE A 366 7.09 28.92 -8.31
N LEU A 367 6.00 29.55 -7.94
CA LEU A 367 4.67 29.27 -8.45
C LEU A 367 4.53 29.94 -9.82
N LEU A 368 4.25 29.14 -10.85
CA LEU A 368 4.10 29.63 -12.21
C LEU A 368 2.65 30.00 -12.50
N GLY A 369 2.45 31.20 -12.97
CA GLY A 369 1.24 31.71 -13.60
C GLY A 369 1.49 32.09 -15.06
N ARG A 370 0.46 32.14 -15.88
CA ARG A 370 0.60 32.48 -17.30
C ARG A 370 0.26 33.98 -17.52
N ASP A 371 1.17 34.68 -18.13
CA ASP A 371 0.90 35.91 -18.83
C ASP A 371 1.31 35.79 -20.31
N LEU A 372 0.71 36.55 -21.22
CA LEU A 372 0.98 36.44 -22.65
C LEU A 372 1.94 37.51 -23.17
N GLN A 373 2.22 38.51 -22.37
CA GLN A 373 2.93 39.70 -22.81
C GLN A 373 4.15 40.07 -21.95
N THR A 374 4.04 39.90 -20.63
CA THR A 374 5.03 40.38 -19.67
C THR A 374 5.43 39.31 -18.66
N ASP A 375 6.63 39.50 -18.09
CA ASP A 375 7.16 38.65 -17.04
C ASP A 375 7.36 39.51 -15.79
N TYR A 376 6.64 39.16 -14.70
CA TYR A 376 6.73 39.88 -13.45
C TYR A 376 6.36 39.03 -12.24
N LEU A 377 6.79 39.47 -11.07
CA LEU A 377 6.42 38.86 -9.81
C LEU A 377 5.14 39.50 -9.28
N GLU A 378 4.15 38.67 -8.99
CA GLU A 378 2.97 39.05 -8.24
C GLU A 378 3.22 38.82 -6.75
N GLU A 379 2.96 39.85 -5.95
CA GLU A 379 3.07 39.73 -4.50
C GLU A 379 1.90 38.90 -3.93
N LEU A 380 2.21 37.89 -3.14
CA LEU A 380 1.24 37.05 -2.44
C LEU A 380 1.20 37.42 -0.97
N ASN A 381 0.01 37.50 -0.40
CA ASN A 381 -0.10 37.60 1.06
C ASN A 381 0.24 36.23 1.72
N PRO A 382 0.55 36.19 3.03
CA PRO A 382 0.97 34.97 3.71
C PRO A 382 0.00 33.80 3.56
N SER A 383 -1.31 34.05 3.67
CA SER A 383 -2.32 33.00 3.52
C SER A 383 -2.37 32.44 2.10
N GLU A 384 -2.21 33.29 1.08
CA GLU A 384 -2.17 32.84 -0.31
C GLU A 384 -0.94 31.97 -0.59
N LYS A 385 0.24 32.31 -0.04
CA LYS A 385 1.45 31.48 -0.17
C LYS A 385 1.18 30.05 0.35
N ILE A 386 0.64 29.94 1.56
CA ILE A 386 0.33 28.65 2.19
C ILE A 386 -0.67 27.86 1.34
N LEU A 387 -1.79 28.48 0.96
CA LEU A 387 -2.83 27.80 0.21
C LEU A 387 -2.36 27.35 -1.18
N ARG A 388 -1.59 28.18 -1.89
CA ARG A 388 -1.05 27.84 -3.21
C ARG A 388 0.00 26.73 -3.14
N VAL A 389 0.85 26.69 -2.11
CA VAL A 389 1.78 25.59 -1.87
C VAL A 389 1.00 24.31 -1.57
N MET A 390 0.02 24.35 -0.65
CA MET A 390 -0.82 23.20 -0.31
C MET A 390 -1.52 22.63 -1.53
N GLN A 391 -2.03 23.45 -2.45
CA GLN A 391 -2.66 23.01 -3.70
C GLN A 391 -1.71 22.27 -4.66
N ARG A 392 -0.40 22.35 -4.45
CA ARG A 392 0.63 21.65 -5.22
C ARG A 392 1.12 20.39 -4.52
N MET A 393 0.71 20.16 -3.28
CA MET A 393 1.03 18.93 -2.55
C MET A 393 0.28 17.77 -3.15
N ILE A 394 0.96 16.67 -3.31
CA ILE A 394 0.39 15.37 -3.71
C ILE A 394 0.57 14.31 -2.63
N SER A 395 1.02 14.71 -1.44
CA SER A 395 0.96 13.87 -0.25
C SER A 395 -0.48 13.50 0.07
N PRO A 396 -0.73 12.32 0.64
CA PRO A 396 -2.09 11.86 0.95
C PRO A 396 -2.90 12.87 1.77
N ALA A 397 -4.19 13.00 1.42
CA ALA A 397 -5.16 13.83 2.12
C ALA A 397 -6.53 13.11 2.19
N TRP A 398 -6.49 11.81 2.54
CA TRP A 398 -7.69 10.97 2.64
C TRP A 398 -8.46 11.19 3.94
N THR A 399 -7.80 11.76 4.94
CA THR A 399 -8.38 12.07 6.25
C THR A 399 -8.13 13.53 6.61
N GLU A 400 -8.95 14.08 7.50
CA GLU A 400 -8.79 15.44 8.03
C GLU A 400 -7.40 15.63 8.69
N ARG A 401 -6.89 14.60 9.36
CA ARG A 401 -5.56 14.62 9.95
C ARG A 401 -4.48 14.84 8.89
N GLN A 402 -4.49 14.08 7.80
CA GLN A 402 -3.52 14.20 6.71
C GLN A 402 -3.60 15.57 6.02
N LEU A 403 -4.82 16.10 5.83
CA LEU A 403 -5.03 17.45 5.33
C LEU A 403 -4.39 18.49 6.26
N SER A 404 -4.58 18.36 7.57
CA SER A 404 -4.01 19.25 8.57
C SER A 404 -2.47 19.18 8.60
N GLU A 405 -1.89 17.99 8.45
CA GLU A 405 -0.44 17.79 8.34
C GLU A 405 0.12 18.48 7.09
N ASN A 406 -0.55 18.34 5.93
CA ASN A 406 -0.18 19.03 4.70
C ASN A 406 -0.24 20.57 4.86
N LEU A 407 -1.30 21.08 5.48
CA LEU A 407 -1.48 22.51 5.70
C LEU A 407 -0.42 23.09 6.65
N PHE A 408 -0.12 22.37 7.73
CA PHE A 408 0.94 22.72 8.65
C PHE A 408 2.29 22.82 7.95
N PHE A 409 2.65 21.80 7.16
CA PHE A 409 3.94 21.82 6.45
C PHE A 409 4.01 22.91 5.36
N ALA A 410 2.89 23.21 4.69
CA ALA A 410 2.83 24.35 3.77
C ALA A 410 3.09 25.69 4.48
N GLY A 411 2.66 25.84 5.73
CA GLY A 411 3.00 26.94 6.61
C GLY A 411 4.50 27.01 6.89
N GLU A 412 5.10 25.88 7.31
CA GLU A 412 6.54 25.80 7.56
C GLU A 412 7.38 26.19 6.33
N ILE A 413 6.94 25.81 5.12
CA ILE A 413 7.60 26.24 3.88
C ILE A 413 7.49 27.76 3.72
N ALA A 414 6.29 28.32 3.85
CA ALA A 414 6.06 29.76 3.62
C ALA A 414 6.79 30.66 4.62
N ASP A 415 7.05 30.14 5.83
CA ASP A 415 7.76 30.88 6.88
C ASP A 415 9.30 30.82 6.74
N ARG A 416 9.83 29.77 6.08
CA ARG A 416 11.28 29.51 6.07
C ARG A 416 11.96 29.81 4.74
N VAL A 417 11.25 29.69 3.62
CA VAL A 417 11.81 29.89 2.29
C VAL A 417 10.95 30.81 1.44
N PRO A 418 11.55 31.54 0.47
CA PRO A 418 10.80 32.34 -0.48
C PRO A 418 9.75 31.49 -1.25
N VAL A 419 8.48 31.92 -1.19
CA VAL A 419 7.41 31.44 -2.07
C VAL A 419 7.04 32.59 -2.98
N LEU A 420 7.44 32.49 -4.24
CA LEU A 420 7.36 33.56 -5.26
C LEU A 420 6.29 33.16 -6.29
N HIS A 421 5.52 34.13 -6.78
CA HIS A 421 4.56 33.88 -7.86
C HIS A 421 5.03 34.66 -9.12
N LEU A 422 5.47 33.89 -10.12
CA LEU A 422 5.93 34.40 -11.40
C LEU A 422 4.79 34.29 -12.42
N LEU A 423 4.23 35.44 -12.79
CA LEU A 423 3.39 35.58 -13.97
C LEU A 423 4.29 35.78 -15.19
N CYS A 424 4.25 34.85 -16.14
CA CYS A 424 5.30 34.78 -17.14
C CYS A 424 4.86 34.26 -18.50
N THR A 425 5.63 34.67 -19.48
CA THR A 425 5.68 34.09 -20.83
C THR A 425 6.54 32.85 -20.83
N LYS A 426 6.76 32.26 -22.01
CA LYS A 426 7.71 31.14 -22.23
C LYS A 426 9.09 31.61 -22.72
N ASN A 427 9.37 32.88 -22.63
CA ASN A 427 10.57 33.50 -23.18
C ASN A 427 11.73 33.49 -22.17
N PHE A 428 12.93 33.72 -22.64
CA PHE A 428 14.13 33.84 -21.82
C PHE A 428 14.03 34.94 -20.76
N SER A 429 13.26 36.00 -21.05
CA SER A 429 13.02 37.10 -20.10
C SER A 429 12.46 36.63 -18.76
N ALA A 430 11.57 35.61 -18.77
CA ALA A 430 11.01 35.06 -17.56
C ALA A 430 12.09 34.43 -16.64
N ALA A 431 13.04 33.70 -17.23
CA ALA A 431 14.17 33.14 -16.50
C ALA A 431 15.10 34.22 -15.95
N CYS A 432 15.37 35.29 -16.74
CA CYS A 432 16.20 36.39 -16.30
C CYS A 432 15.57 37.18 -15.15
N VAL A 433 14.27 37.49 -15.22
CA VAL A 433 13.52 38.13 -14.12
C VAL A 433 13.66 37.35 -12.84
N MET A 434 13.42 36.01 -12.93
CA MET A 434 13.47 35.14 -11.76
C MET A 434 14.89 35.04 -11.18
N LYS A 435 15.90 34.87 -12.04
CA LYS A 435 17.30 34.81 -11.61
C LYS A 435 17.72 36.09 -10.85
N ASN A 436 17.43 37.25 -11.41
CA ASN A 436 17.76 38.52 -10.76
C ASN A 436 17.09 38.66 -9.39
N THR A 437 15.86 38.17 -9.26
CA THR A 437 15.16 38.17 -7.98
C THR A 437 15.83 37.24 -6.96
N ILE A 438 16.22 36.02 -7.38
CA ILE A 438 16.90 35.06 -6.51
C ILE A 438 18.26 35.65 -6.07
N ASP A 439 19.04 36.19 -6.99
CA ASP A 439 20.35 36.78 -6.68
C ASP A 439 20.23 37.93 -5.63
N GLN A 440 19.20 38.77 -5.76
CA GLN A 440 18.92 39.82 -4.77
C GLN A 440 18.51 39.26 -3.39
N LEU A 441 17.76 38.16 -3.36
CA LEU A 441 17.36 37.50 -2.10
C LEU A 441 18.58 36.88 -1.37
N GLU A 442 19.52 36.29 -2.11
CA GLU A 442 20.73 35.67 -1.54
C GLU A 442 21.73 36.72 -1.06
N GLU A 443 21.79 37.92 -1.70
CA GLU A 443 22.62 39.06 -1.24
C GLU A 443 22.12 39.69 0.08
N LEU A 444 20.86 39.47 0.44
CA LEU A 444 20.23 40.01 1.65
C LEU A 444 20.30 39.05 2.85
N GLN A 445 20.66 37.80 2.65
CA GLN A 445 20.86 36.76 3.70
C GLN A 445 22.31 36.75 4.17
#